data_4c16e2050bfe317de71cc63c6666f652
#
_entry.id   4c16e2050bfe317de71cc63c6666f652
#
_cell.length_a   1.000
_cell.length_b   1.000
_cell.length_c   1.000
_cell.angle_alpha   90.00
_cell.angle_beta   90.00
_cell.angle_gamma   90.00
#
_symmetry.space_group_name_H-M   'P 1'
#
loop_
_entity.id
_entity.type
_entity.pdbx_description
1 polymer ?
#
loop_
_entity_poly.entity_id
_entity_poly.type
_entity_poly.pdbx_seq_one_letter_code
_entity_poly.pdbx_strand_id
1 'polypeptide(L)'
;MIMNNQIKELTMPISFLKKYSYYITLILFISFSPYFVFYNHNFEQITFNKTIQPLMLLSFLVLFTFLILYFLINIFPKYYKLIFASSIIFLIFIVNFDYIYLDLIKKELWVNPDFNPKLMFIFIYLLSVFIFLNLLKIKFLKIFFLFYSIFMILIPALELSLKFINNVETDIQNKPKAEDFLAERKDAI
;
A
#
# COMPACT_ATOMS: atom_id res chain seq x y z
N MET A 1 40.68 10.66 -9.48
CA MET A 1 39.57 11.62 -9.68
C MET A 1 38.26 10.95 -10.13
N ILE A 2 38.28 9.91 -10.95
CA ILE A 2 37.13 9.17 -11.46
C ILE A 2 36.39 8.38 -10.31
N MET A 3 37.13 7.74 -9.41
CA MET A 3 36.58 6.95 -8.31
C MET A 3 35.79 7.78 -7.30
N ASN A 4 36.17 9.04 -7.05
CA ASN A 4 35.45 9.94 -6.15
C ASN A 4 34.09 10.39 -6.72
N ASN A 5 33.95 10.47 -8.04
CA ASN A 5 32.66 10.82 -8.67
C ASN A 5 31.68 9.66 -8.63
N GLN A 6 32.12 8.42 -8.82
CA GLN A 6 31.27 7.24 -8.72
C GLN A 6 30.75 7.02 -7.29
N ILE A 7 31.59 7.24 -6.26
CA ILE A 7 31.16 7.15 -4.86
C ILE A 7 30.13 8.25 -4.54
N LYS A 8 30.29 9.44 -5.10
CA LYS A 8 29.37 10.55 -4.90
C LYS A 8 28.01 10.30 -5.56
N GLU A 9 27.97 9.65 -6.73
CA GLU A 9 26.74 9.25 -7.40
C GLU A 9 25.98 8.14 -6.65
N LEU A 10 26.69 7.15 -6.09
CA LEU A 10 26.09 6.09 -5.27
C LEU A 10 25.57 6.56 -3.90
N THR A 11 26.16 7.58 -3.32
CA THR A 11 25.73 8.13 -2.01
C THR A 11 24.53 9.06 -2.12
N MET A 12 24.23 9.63 -3.31
CA MET A 12 23.06 10.49 -3.53
C MET A 12 21.71 9.81 -3.23
N PRO A 13 21.41 8.60 -3.71
CA PRO A 13 20.14 7.94 -3.40
C PRO A 13 19.98 7.61 -1.92
N ILE A 14 21.06 7.24 -1.24
CA ILE A 14 21.04 6.93 0.21
C ILE A 14 20.76 8.19 1.04
N SER A 15 21.37 9.33 0.69
CA SER A 15 21.11 10.61 1.35
C SER A 15 19.68 11.10 1.15
N PHE A 16 19.11 10.86 -0.04
CA PHE A 16 17.71 11.15 -0.36
C PHE A 16 16.77 10.30 0.51
N LEU A 17 16.98 8.99 0.57
CA LEU A 17 16.19 8.06 1.38
C LEU A 17 16.21 8.47 2.87
N LYS A 18 17.38 8.79 3.41
CA LYS A 18 17.52 9.22 4.80
C LYS A 18 16.82 10.54 5.07
N LYS A 19 16.95 11.53 4.16
CA LYS A 19 16.36 12.86 4.33
C LYS A 19 14.84 12.84 4.27
N TYR A 20 14.26 11.99 3.43
CA TYR A 20 12.81 11.92 3.19
C TYR A 20 12.16 10.65 3.73
N SER A 21 12.85 9.92 4.61
CA SER A 21 12.42 8.62 5.15
C SER A 21 10.98 8.60 5.62
N TYR A 22 10.53 9.62 6.33
CA TYR A 22 9.16 9.75 6.82
C TYR A 22 8.12 9.64 5.68
N TYR A 23 8.28 10.43 4.61
CA TYR A 23 7.34 10.43 3.49
C TYR A 23 7.40 9.15 2.67
N ILE A 24 8.62 8.62 2.50
CA ILE A 24 8.87 7.35 1.80
C ILE A 24 8.17 6.21 2.54
N THR A 25 8.30 6.16 3.86
CA THR A 25 7.62 5.17 4.69
C THR A 25 6.10 5.27 4.58
N LEU A 26 5.53 6.49 4.63
CA LEU A 26 4.10 6.69 4.43
C LEU A 26 3.63 6.16 3.06
N ILE A 27 4.35 6.51 1.98
CA ILE A 27 4.00 6.05 0.63
C ILE A 27 4.04 4.52 0.55
N LEU A 28 5.10 3.88 1.08
CA LEU A 28 5.21 2.43 1.10
C LEU A 28 4.01 1.78 1.81
N PHE A 29 3.72 2.21 3.03
CA PHE A 29 2.64 1.61 3.81
C PHE A 29 1.26 1.84 3.19
N ILE A 30 0.97 3.03 2.70
CA ILE A 30 -0.29 3.33 2.04
C ILE A 30 -0.45 2.52 0.73
N SER A 31 0.63 2.36 -0.04
CA SER A 31 0.59 1.61 -1.30
C SER A 31 0.36 0.11 -1.09
N PHE A 32 0.99 -0.49 -0.08
CA PHE A 32 0.88 -1.94 0.16
C PHE A 32 -0.33 -2.35 1.01
N SER A 33 -0.89 -1.43 1.81
CA SER A 33 -2.04 -1.73 2.68
C SER A 33 -3.22 -2.38 1.95
N PRO A 34 -3.71 -1.88 0.80
CA PRO A 34 -4.85 -2.49 0.10
C PRO A 34 -4.59 -3.92 -0.34
N TYR A 35 -3.35 -4.22 -0.72
CA TYR A 35 -2.94 -5.57 -1.12
C TYR A 35 -3.12 -6.55 0.05
N PHE A 36 -2.61 -6.21 1.23
CA PHE A 36 -2.74 -7.08 2.41
C PHE A 36 -4.19 -7.23 2.86
N VAL A 37 -4.98 -6.16 2.83
CA VAL A 37 -6.41 -6.19 3.15
C VAL A 37 -7.17 -7.08 2.18
N PHE A 38 -6.97 -6.88 0.87
CA PHE A 38 -7.60 -7.68 -0.17
C PHE A 38 -7.26 -9.17 -0.04
N TYR A 39 -5.98 -9.48 0.16
CA TYR A 39 -5.51 -10.84 0.29
C TYR A 39 -6.05 -11.53 1.54
N ASN A 40 -6.11 -10.80 2.66
CA ASN A 40 -6.67 -11.32 3.90
C ASN A 40 -8.16 -11.66 3.77
N HIS A 41 -8.94 -10.84 3.06
CA HIS A 41 -10.37 -11.09 2.85
C HIS A 41 -10.64 -12.25 1.87
N ASN A 42 -9.75 -12.49 0.91
CA ASN A 42 -9.93 -13.49 -0.13
C ASN A 42 -9.01 -14.71 0.03
N PHE A 43 -8.47 -14.92 1.22
CA PHE A 43 -7.44 -15.92 1.49
C PHE A 43 -7.84 -17.34 1.05
N GLU A 44 -9.08 -17.74 1.32
CA GLU A 44 -9.60 -19.08 0.97
C GLU A 44 -9.83 -19.27 -0.54
N GLN A 45 -10.00 -18.18 -1.27
CA GLN A 45 -10.34 -18.22 -2.70
C GLN A 45 -9.11 -18.07 -3.62
N ILE A 46 -7.99 -17.60 -3.08
CA ILE A 46 -6.82 -17.21 -3.87
C ILE A 46 -5.65 -18.14 -3.56
N THR A 47 -5.16 -18.84 -4.58
CA THR A 47 -3.93 -19.61 -4.46
C THR A 47 -2.69 -18.72 -4.37
N PHE A 48 -1.67 -19.14 -3.64
CA PHE A 48 -0.42 -18.40 -3.43
C PHE A 48 0.20 -17.87 -4.73
N ASN A 49 0.21 -18.70 -5.78
CA ASN A 49 0.76 -18.30 -7.09
C ASN A 49 0.02 -17.12 -7.74
N LYS A 50 -1.29 -16.97 -7.48
CA LYS A 50 -2.09 -15.86 -8.01
C LYS A 50 -1.85 -14.54 -7.27
N THR A 51 -1.18 -14.58 -6.12
CA THR A 51 -0.88 -13.37 -5.33
C THR A 51 0.45 -12.75 -5.67
N ILE A 52 1.41 -13.54 -6.19
CA ILE A 52 2.75 -13.04 -6.53
C ILE A 52 2.71 -12.01 -7.66
N GLN A 53 1.90 -12.24 -8.71
CA GLN A 53 1.82 -11.32 -9.84
C GLN A 53 1.33 -9.90 -9.45
N PRO A 54 0.21 -9.74 -8.72
CA PRO A 54 -0.22 -8.42 -8.25
C PRO A 54 0.81 -7.74 -7.34
N LEU A 55 1.48 -8.53 -6.47
CA LEU A 55 2.53 -8.01 -5.60
C LEU A 55 3.74 -7.48 -6.38
N MET A 56 4.19 -8.22 -7.39
CA MET A 56 5.27 -7.78 -8.27
C MET A 56 4.89 -6.51 -9.04
N LEU A 57 3.67 -6.47 -9.61
CA LEU A 57 3.18 -5.29 -10.31
C LEU A 57 3.11 -4.07 -9.38
N LEU A 58 2.56 -4.25 -8.18
CA LEU A 58 2.50 -3.19 -7.17
C LEU A 58 3.89 -2.71 -6.77
N SER A 59 4.83 -3.62 -6.54
CA SER A 59 6.22 -3.28 -6.21
C SER A 59 6.88 -2.47 -7.33
N PHE A 60 6.65 -2.86 -8.59
CA PHE A 60 7.13 -2.11 -9.74
C PHE A 60 6.54 -0.70 -9.81
N LEU A 61 5.22 -0.56 -9.61
CA LEU A 61 4.54 0.74 -9.59
C LEU A 61 5.07 1.64 -8.47
N VAL A 62 5.31 1.07 -7.29
CA VAL A 62 5.88 1.81 -6.14
C VAL A 62 7.31 2.28 -6.45
N LEU A 63 8.16 1.42 -7.03
CA LEU A 63 9.51 1.79 -7.45
C LEU A 63 9.49 2.89 -8.50
N PHE A 64 8.61 2.79 -9.49
CA PHE A 64 8.43 3.82 -10.53
C PHE A 64 7.96 5.15 -9.93
N THR A 65 7.03 5.11 -8.97
CA THR A 65 6.60 6.30 -8.24
C THR A 65 7.77 6.95 -7.50
N PHE A 66 8.64 6.18 -6.85
CA PHE A 66 9.82 6.72 -6.20
C PHE A 66 10.83 7.33 -7.17
N LEU A 67 11.00 6.77 -8.34
CA LEU A 67 11.84 7.35 -9.41
C LEU A 67 11.31 8.72 -9.83
N ILE A 68 10.00 8.82 -10.07
CA ILE A 68 9.35 10.09 -10.42
C ILE A 68 9.53 11.12 -9.29
N LEU A 69 9.28 10.72 -8.04
CA LEU A 69 9.42 11.60 -6.88
C LEU A 69 10.85 12.09 -6.71
N TYR A 70 11.82 11.20 -6.85
CA TYR A 70 13.24 11.55 -6.80
C TYR A 70 13.59 12.61 -7.85
N PHE A 71 13.12 12.41 -9.09
CA PHE A 71 13.35 13.36 -10.18
C PHE A 71 12.67 14.72 -9.92
N LEU A 72 11.39 14.71 -9.55
CA LEU A 72 10.64 15.94 -9.27
C LEU A 72 11.23 16.75 -8.10
N ILE A 73 11.69 16.09 -7.04
CA ILE A 73 12.28 16.76 -5.88
C ILE A 73 13.65 17.34 -6.21
N ASN A 74 14.42 16.71 -7.08
CA ASN A 74 15.69 17.26 -7.54
C ASN A 74 15.49 18.52 -8.39
N ILE A 75 14.44 18.56 -9.23
CA ILE A 75 14.11 19.76 -10.03
C ILE A 75 13.52 20.84 -9.14
N PHE A 76 12.63 20.49 -8.21
CA PHE A 76 11.87 21.41 -7.40
C PHE A 76 12.08 21.22 -5.88
N PRO A 77 13.30 21.36 -5.36
CA PRO A 77 13.62 21.03 -3.96
C PRO A 77 12.85 21.85 -2.92
N LYS A 78 12.43 23.07 -3.26
CA LYS A 78 11.64 23.92 -2.38
C LYS A 78 10.22 23.39 -2.12
N TYR A 79 9.68 22.62 -3.06
CA TYR A 79 8.30 22.12 -3.03
C TYR A 79 8.18 20.67 -2.58
N TYR A 80 9.24 20.08 -2.02
CA TYR A 80 9.24 18.66 -1.65
C TYR A 80 8.05 18.24 -0.77
N LYS A 81 7.65 19.08 0.20
CA LYS A 81 6.48 18.80 1.07
C LYS A 81 5.19 18.72 0.26
N LEU A 82 5.00 19.63 -0.68
CA LEU A 82 3.84 19.63 -1.57
C LEU A 82 3.84 18.40 -2.48
N ILE A 83 4.99 18.07 -3.07
CA ILE A 83 5.14 16.90 -3.94
C ILE A 83 4.80 15.62 -3.19
N PHE A 84 5.36 15.41 -1.98
CA PHE A 84 5.05 14.24 -1.17
C PHE A 84 3.59 14.21 -0.70
N ALA A 85 3.06 15.33 -0.21
CA ALA A 85 1.67 15.42 0.24
C ALA A 85 0.69 15.11 -0.91
N SER A 86 0.93 15.68 -2.08
CA SER A 86 0.14 15.42 -3.29
C SER A 86 0.19 13.94 -3.67
N SER A 87 1.37 13.32 -3.65
CA SER A 87 1.51 11.90 -3.98
C SER A 87 0.83 10.99 -2.98
N ILE A 88 0.92 11.27 -1.68
CA ILE A 88 0.25 10.50 -0.62
C ILE A 88 -1.27 10.59 -0.78
N ILE A 89 -1.81 11.79 -0.93
CA ILE A 89 -3.26 11.99 -1.14
C ILE A 89 -3.72 11.34 -2.45
N PHE A 90 -2.93 11.43 -3.52
CA PHE A 90 -3.23 10.78 -4.79
C PHE A 90 -3.33 9.25 -4.65
N LEU A 91 -2.40 8.62 -3.93
CA LEU A 91 -2.45 7.19 -3.64
C LEU A 91 -3.70 6.81 -2.83
N ILE A 92 -4.04 7.58 -1.80
CA ILE A 92 -5.26 7.38 -1.01
C ILE A 92 -6.50 7.48 -1.91
N PHE A 93 -6.54 8.44 -2.83
CA PHE A 93 -7.67 8.63 -3.75
C PHE A 93 -7.77 7.50 -4.78
N ILE A 94 -6.65 7.00 -5.31
CA ILE A 94 -6.66 5.85 -6.24
C ILE A 94 -7.17 4.60 -5.52
N VAL A 95 -6.65 4.31 -4.34
CA VAL A 95 -7.05 3.13 -3.56
C VAL A 95 -8.52 3.15 -3.18
N ASN A 96 -9.06 4.34 -2.89
CA ASN A 96 -10.46 4.51 -2.49
C ASN A 96 -11.31 5.16 -3.60
N PHE A 97 -10.92 5.00 -4.87
CA PHE A 97 -11.56 5.69 -6.00
C PHE A 97 -13.06 5.38 -6.07
N ASP A 98 -13.44 4.12 -5.95
CA ASP A 98 -14.84 3.71 -6.02
C ASP A 98 -15.67 4.36 -4.92
N TYR A 99 -15.17 4.35 -3.69
CA TYR A 99 -15.84 4.97 -2.56
C TYR A 99 -15.92 6.51 -2.72
N ILE A 100 -14.79 7.16 -3.02
CA ILE A 100 -14.72 8.63 -3.10
C ILE A 100 -15.50 9.15 -4.31
N TYR A 101 -15.30 8.57 -5.48
CA TYR A 101 -15.89 9.09 -6.71
C TYR A 101 -17.31 8.58 -6.93
N LEU A 102 -17.55 7.26 -6.80
CA LEU A 102 -18.84 6.66 -7.12
C LEU A 102 -19.84 6.82 -5.99
N ASP A 103 -19.45 6.52 -4.75
CA ASP A 103 -20.39 6.55 -3.63
C ASP A 103 -20.54 7.97 -3.08
N LEU A 104 -19.43 8.61 -2.65
CA LEU A 104 -19.51 9.89 -1.97
C LEU A 104 -19.85 11.03 -2.94
N ILE A 105 -19.14 11.18 -4.05
CA ILE A 105 -19.34 12.31 -4.96
C ILE A 105 -20.58 12.11 -5.82
N LYS A 106 -20.70 10.96 -6.46
CA LYS A 106 -21.75 10.73 -7.47
C LYS A 106 -23.11 10.41 -6.87
N LYS A 107 -23.18 9.74 -5.71
CA LYS A 107 -24.44 9.40 -5.04
C LYS A 107 -24.86 10.41 -3.98
N GLU A 108 -23.92 10.79 -3.11
CA GLU A 108 -24.25 11.54 -1.89
C GLU A 108 -24.14 13.07 -2.08
N LEU A 109 -23.08 13.54 -2.77
CA LEU A 109 -22.85 14.97 -2.94
C LEU A 109 -23.47 15.53 -4.23
N TRP A 110 -23.98 14.70 -5.12
CA TRP A 110 -24.64 15.16 -6.35
C TRP A 110 -26.07 15.58 -6.08
N VAL A 111 -26.24 16.69 -5.46
CA VAL A 111 -27.57 17.30 -5.23
C VAL A 111 -28.04 18.14 -6.42
N ASN A 112 -27.12 18.63 -7.25
CA ASN A 112 -27.43 19.50 -8.40
C ASN A 112 -26.92 18.88 -9.70
N PRO A 113 -27.79 18.58 -10.69
CA PRO A 113 -27.43 17.99 -11.98
C PRO A 113 -26.47 18.86 -12.81
N ASP A 114 -26.41 20.16 -12.55
CA ASP A 114 -25.50 21.08 -13.27
C ASP A 114 -24.06 21.02 -12.74
N PHE A 115 -23.82 20.32 -11.64
CA PHE A 115 -22.50 20.23 -11.03
C PHE A 115 -21.66 19.10 -11.64
N ASN A 116 -20.49 19.44 -12.18
CA ASN A 116 -19.60 18.43 -12.78
C ASN A 116 -18.88 17.61 -11.70
N PRO A 117 -19.15 16.29 -11.57
CA PRO A 117 -18.53 15.45 -10.53
C PRO A 117 -17.01 15.37 -10.66
N LYS A 118 -16.45 15.52 -11.85
CA LYS A 118 -14.98 15.52 -12.05
C LYS A 118 -14.34 16.77 -11.43
N LEU A 119 -15.00 17.93 -11.55
CA LEU A 119 -14.52 19.15 -10.90
C LEU A 119 -14.61 19.04 -9.38
N MET A 120 -15.67 18.42 -8.86
CA MET A 120 -15.81 18.17 -7.43
C MET A 120 -14.72 17.24 -6.91
N PHE A 121 -14.39 16.19 -7.65
CA PHE A 121 -13.30 15.28 -7.31
C PHE A 121 -11.94 16.00 -7.23
N ILE A 122 -11.65 16.84 -8.23
CA ILE A 122 -10.43 17.66 -8.25
C ILE A 122 -10.41 18.64 -7.05
N PHE A 123 -11.53 19.28 -6.76
CA PHE A 123 -11.65 20.21 -5.63
C PHE A 123 -11.39 19.50 -4.30
N ILE A 124 -12.03 18.36 -4.05
CA ILE A 124 -11.82 17.55 -2.83
C ILE A 124 -10.36 17.09 -2.73
N TYR A 125 -9.75 16.70 -3.85
CA TYR A 125 -8.33 16.32 -3.89
C TYR A 125 -7.43 17.50 -3.46
N LEU A 126 -7.60 18.68 -4.06
CA LEU A 126 -6.80 19.86 -3.73
C LEU A 126 -7.00 20.31 -2.28
N LEU A 127 -8.24 20.28 -1.80
CA LEU A 127 -8.58 20.59 -0.42
C LEU A 127 -7.91 19.58 0.55
N SER A 128 -7.94 18.29 0.22
CA SER A 128 -7.29 17.25 1.02
C SER A 128 -5.78 17.44 1.08
N VAL A 129 -5.13 17.80 -0.03
CA VAL A 129 -3.69 18.14 -0.05
C VAL A 129 -3.39 19.34 0.84
N PHE A 130 -4.20 20.38 0.76
CA PHE A 130 -4.05 21.58 1.59
C PHE A 130 -4.20 21.27 3.09
N ILE A 131 -5.25 20.52 3.46
CA ILE A 131 -5.48 20.09 4.85
C ILE A 131 -4.32 19.25 5.34
N PHE A 132 -3.89 18.25 4.55
CA PHE A 132 -2.80 17.35 4.93
C PHE A 132 -1.48 18.10 5.16
N LEU A 133 -1.15 19.07 4.29
CA LEU A 133 0.04 19.92 4.48
C LEU A 133 0.00 20.70 5.79
N ASN A 134 -1.17 21.18 6.22
CA ASN A 134 -1.33 21.87 7.49
C ASN A 134 -1.24 20.92 8.68
N LEU A 135 -1.83 19.74 8.59
CA LEU A 135 -1.75 18.71 9.63
C LEU A 135 -0.30 18.23 9.85
N LEU A 136 0.50 18.12 8.78
CA LEU A 136 1.92 17.77 8.87
C LEU A 136 2.80 18.78 9.60
N LYS A 137 2.32 20.01 9.84
CA LYS A 137 3.02 21.00 10.68
C LYS A 137 2.94 20.63 12.17
N ILE A 138 1.93 19.89 12.58
CA ILE A 138 1.68 19.48 13.96
C ILE A 138 2.47 18.20 14.22
N LYS A 139 3.47 18.30 15.11
CA LYS A 139 4.40 17.17 15.41
C LYS A 139 3.67 15.90 15.84
N PHE A 140 2.66 16.03 16.69
CA PHE A 140 1.87 14.89 17.16
C PHE A 140 1.16 14.17 16.01
N LEU A 141 0.47 14.92 15.13
CA LEU A 141 -0.25 14.33 13.99
C LEU A 141 0.71 13.66 12.99
N LYS A 142 1.90 14.23 12.81
CA LYS A 142 2.92 13.61 11.97
C LYS A 142 3.33 12.22 12.49
N ILE A 143 3.52 12.08 13.80
CA ILE A 143 3.81 10.79 14.44
C ILE A 143 2.60 9.87 14.33
N PHE A 144 1.40 10.37 14.60
CA PHE A 144 0.15 9.61 14.50
C PHE A 144 -0.05 9.02 13.10
N PHE A 145 0.14 9.80 12.01
CA PHE A 145 0.04 9.30 10.65
C PHE A 145 1.04 8.17 10.35
N LEU A 146 2.26 8.27 10.89
CA LEU A 146 3.25 7.22 10.73
C LEU A 146 2.80 5.92 11.41
N PHE A 147 2.39 5.98 12.67
CA PHE A 147 1.89 4.81 13.38
C PHE A 147 0.64 4.23 12.71
N TYR A 148 -0.32 5.07 12.35
CA TYR A 148 -1.52 4.64 11.66
C TYR A 148 -1.19 3.88 10.38
N SER A 149 -0.29 4.39 9.53
CA SER A 149 0.10 3.72 8.30
C SER A 149 0.80 2.38 8.55
N ILE A 150 1.61 2.27 9.61
CA ILE A 150 2.22 1.00 10.02
C ILE A 150 1.14 -0.02 10.43
N PHE A 151 0.18 0.38 11.26
CA PHE A 151 -0.90 -0.51 11.71
C PHE A 151 -1.79 -0.99 10.57
N MET A 152 -2.02 -0.16 9.55
CA MET A 152 -2.79 -0.53 8.35
C MET A 152 -2.18 -1.70 7.56
N ILE A 153 -0.89 -1.98 7.70
CA ILE A 153 -0.26 -3.18 7.13
C ILE A 153 -0.09 -4.27 8.18
N LEU A 154 0.36 -3.90 9.38
CA LEU A 154 0.73 -4.86 10.42
C LEU A 154 -0.46 -5.75 10.80
N ILE A 155 -1.65 -5.17 11.00
CA ILE A 155 -2.84 -5.93 11.39
C ILE A 155 -3.24 -6.95 10.32
N PRO A 156 -3.48 -6.58 9.04
CA PRO A 156 -3.81 -7.55 8.00
C PRO A 156 -2.70 -8.59 7.76
N ALA A 157 -1.43 -8.19 7.88
CA ALA A 157 -0.31 -9.12 7.72
C ALA A 157 -0.25 -10.17 8.85
N LEU A 158 -0.52 -9.77 10.10
CA LEU A 158 -0.62 -10.70 11.24
C LEU A 158 -1.81 -11.64 11.08
N GLU A 159 -2.99 -11.13 10.72
CA GLU A 159 -4.17 -11.95 10.48
C GLU A 159 -3.92 -12.98 9.37
N LEU A 160 -3.27 -12.55 8.28
CA LEU A 160 -2.90 -13.42 7.19
C LEU A 160 -1.93 -14.52 7.64
N SER A 161 -0.92 -14.15 8.43
CA SER A 161 0.04 -15.11 8.98
C SER A 161 -0.63 -16.16 9.87
N LEU A 162 -1.59 -15.75 10.71
CA LEU A 162 -2.37 -16.69 11.54
C LEU A 162 -3.23 -17.63 10.70
N LYS A 163 -3.88 -17.13 9.64
CA LYS A 163 -4.63 -17.97 8.70
C LYS A 163 -3.74 -19.02 8.02
N PHE A 164 -2.52 -18.63 7.63
CA PHE A 164 -1.57 -19.61 7.06
C PHE A 164 -1.20 -20.70 8.05
N ILE A 165 -0.92 -20.34 9.30
CA ILE A 165 -0.55 -21.32 10.34
C ILE A 165 -1.71 -22.30 10.59
N ASN A 166 -2.93 -21.78 10.76
CA ASN A 166 -4.11 -22.61 11.01
C ASN A 166 -4.42 -23.54 9.83
N ASN A 167 -4.25 -23.10 8.58
CA ASN A 167 -4.46 -23.96 7.42
C ASN A 167 -3.41 -25.08 7.32
N VAL A 168 -2.15 -24.79 7.65
CA VAL A 168 -1.11 -25.83 7.70
C VAL A 168 -1.43 -26.88 8.76
N GLU A 169 -1.93 -26.48 9.93
CA GLU A 169 -2.33 -27.44 10.99
C GLU A 169 -3.50 -28.31 10.56
N THR A 170 -4.53 -27.72 9.91
CA THR A 170 -5.68 -28.49 9.40
C THR A 170 -5.29 -29.46 8.28
N ASP A 171 -4.39 -29.06 7.38
CA ASP A 171 -3.88 -29.95 6.34
C ASP A 171 -3.05 -31.12 6.90
N ILE A 172 -2.31 -30.90 7.98
CA ILE A 172 -1.55 -31.97 8.66
C ILE A 172 -2.51 -32.93 9.36
N GLN A 173 -3.55 -32.42 10.02
CA GLN A 173 -4.55 -33.25 10.73
C GLN A 173 -5.42 -34.08 9.78
N ASN A 174 -5.72 -33.54 8.58
CA ASN A 174 -6.55 -34.18 7.56
C ASN A 174 -5.77 -35.13 6.63
N LYS A 175 -4.44 -35.24 6.75
CA LYS A 175 -3.68 -36.25 6.02
C LYS A 175 -4.08 -37.62 6.52
N PRO A 176 -4.56 -38.51 5.64
CA PRO A 176 -4.91 -39.88 6.02
C PRO A 176 -3.70 -40.52 6.71
N LYS A 177 -3.90 -41.03 7.90
CA LYS A 177 -2.84 -41.70 8.64
C LYS A 177 -2.42 -42.94 7.83
N ALA A 178 -1.14 -43.30 7.89
CA ALA A 178 -0.63 -44.47 7.21
C ALA A 178 -1.42 -45.75 7.58
N GLU A 179 -2.08 -45.76 8.74
CA GLU A 179 -2.97 -46.80 9.23
C GLU A 179 -4.23 -46.98 8.38
N ASP A 180 -4.78 -45.86 7.82
CA ASP A 180 -5.98 -45.90 6.97
C ASP A 180 -5.69 -46.59 5.64
N PHE A 181 -4.52 -46.38 5.07
CA PHE A 181 -4.06 -47.09 3.85
C PHE A 181 -3.82 -48.57 4.08
N LEU A 182 -3.44 -48.98 5.30
CA LEU A 182 -3.24 -50.37 5.65
C LEU A 182 -4.58 -51.10 5.94
N ALA A 183 -5.59 -50.38 6.42
CA ALA A 183 -6.95 -50.88 6.59
C ALA A 183 -7.60 -51.18 5.23
N GLU A 184 -7.62 -50.23 4.29
CA GLU A 184 -8.15 -50.40 2.93
C GLU A 184 -7.50 -51.57 2.19
N ARG A 185 -6.21 -51.88 2.44
CA ARG A 185 -5.52 -53.01 1.82
C ARG A 185 -5.89 -54.38 2.42
N LYS A 186 -6.37 -54.40 3.64
CA LYS A 186 -6.84 -55.63 4.29
C LYS A 186 -8.24 -56.06 3.85
N ASP A 187 -9.07 -55.11 3.47
CA ASP A 187 -10.43 -55.36 2.99
C ASP A 187 -10.48 -55.72 1.49
N ALA A 188 -9.34 -55.61 0.79
CA ALA A 188 -9.19 -55.96 -0.64
C ALA A 188 -8.61 -57.33 -0.92
N ILE A 189 -8.38 -58.16 0.11
CA ILE A 189 -7.93 -59.60 0.03
C ILE A 189 -9.06 -60.50 0.53
#